data_1e2531d8ba41cd90c73687f2010d31f9
#
_entry.id   1e2531d8ba41cd90c73687f2010d31f9
#
_cell.length_a   1.000
_cell.length_b   1.000
_cell.length_c   1.000
_cell.angle_alpha   90.00
_cell.angle_beta   90.00
_cell.angle_gamma   90.00
#
_symmetry.space_group_name_H-M   'P 1'
#
loop_
_entity.id
_entity.type
_entity.pdbx_description
1 polymer ?
#
loop_
_entity_poly.entity_id
_entity_poly.type
_entity_poly.pdbx_seq_one_letter_code
_entity_poly.pdbx_strand_id
1 'polypeptide(L)'
;MAENTLLEKLNSLAPRFEEVGTLITDPDVIADQARYVRLTREYKDLEALMAVRKTYAALLKNRDDSKEILLNESDPDLKEMAREEVAECERRLPEIEEQVKLMLVPKDPEDAKNAIL
;
A
#
# COMPACT_ATOMS: atom_id res chain seq x y z
N MET A 1 5.85 -13.65 -6.61
CA MET A 1 6.41 -13.96 -5.31
C MET A 1 6.50 -12.75 -4.42
N ALA A 2 7.52 -11.88 -4.63
CA ALA A 2 7.60 -10.69 -3.80
C ALA A 2 6.36 -9.82 -3.93
N GLU A 3 5.82 -9.73 -5.14
CA GLU A 3 4.63 -8.94 -5.40
C GLU A 3 3.43 -9.44 -4.60
N ASN A 4 3.21 -10.75 -4.63
CA ASN A 4 2.11 -11.33 -3.90
C ASN A 4 2.30 -11.16 -2.39
N THR A 5 3.54 -11.33 -1.93
CA THR A 5 3.83 -11.20 -0.51
C THR A 5 3.53 -9.79 -0.01
N LEU A 6 3.98 -8.77 -0.75
CA LEU A 6 3.74 -7.38 -0.36
C LEU A 6 2.25 -7.05 -0.41
N LEU A 7 1.56 -7.49 -1.46
CA LEU A 7 0.14 -7.21 -1.60
C LEU A 7 -0.65 -7.90 -0.48
N GLU A 8 -0.26 -9.13 -0.14
CA GLU A 8 -0.92 -9.85 0.94
C GLU A 8 -0.73 -9.14 2.28
N LYS A 9 0.48 -8.63 2.53
CA LYS A 9 0.72 -7.87 3.74
C LYS A 9 -0.15 -6.63 3.79
N LEU A 10 -0.23 -5.91 2.70
CA LEU A 10 -1.06 -4.72 2.64
C LEU A 10 -2.54 -5.06 2.84
N ASN A 11 -2.99 -6.15 2.21
CA ASN A 11 -4.38 -6.58 2.36
C ASN A 11 -4.69 -6.97 3.80
N SER A 12 -3.72 -7.55 4.50
CA SER A 12 -3.93 -7.99 5.87
C SER A 12 -4.09 -6.83 6.84
N LEU A 13 -3.73 -5.63 6.42
CA LEU A 13 -3.86 -4.44 7.27
C LEU A 13 -5.24 -3.80 7.16
N ALA A 14 -6.02 -4.16 6.14
CA ALA A 14 -7.31 -3.53 5.91
C ALA A 14 -8.28 -3.70 7.08
N PRO A 15 -8.41 -4.90 7.70
CA PRO A 15 -9.32 -5.02 8.85
C PRO A 15 -8.90 -4.12 10.01
N ARG A 16 -7.60 -4.01 10.27
CA ARG A 16 -7.12 -3.13 11.33
C ARG A 16 -7.40 -1.67 11.02
N PHE A 17 -7.27 -1.28 9.76
CA PHE A 17 -7.57 0.08 9.35
C PHE A 17 -9.03 0.41 9.63
N GLU A 18 -9.93 -0.51 9.29
CA GLU A 18 -11.35 -0.31 9.56
C GLU A 18 -11.64 -0.27 11.05
N GLU A 19 -10.99 -1.13 11.82
CA GLU A 19 -11.16 -1.16 13.26
C GLU A 19 -10.74 0.16 13.89
N VAL A 20 -9.56 0.65 13.52
CA VAL A 20 -9.05 1.90 14.07
C VAL A 20 -9.93 3.07 13.65
N GLY A 21 -10.41 3.05 12.40
CA GLY A 21 -11.31 4.09 11.92
C GLY A 21 -12.58 4.18 12.76
N THR A 22 -13.08 3.04 13.22
CA THR A 22 -14.23 3.02 14.11
C THR A 22 -13.86 3.49 15.52
N LEU A 23 -12.72 3.02 16.01
CA LEU A 23 -12.30 3.34 17.37
C LEU A 23 -12.10 4.83 17.60
N ILE A 24 -11.56 5.54 16.61
CA ILE A 24 -11.29 6.97 16.79
C ILE A 24 -12.56 7.82 16.77
N THR A 25 -13.71 7.21 16.48
CA THR A 25 -15.00 7.89 16.60
C THR A 25 -15.73 7.51 17.88
N ASP A 26 -15.19 6.59 18.67
CA ASP A 26 -15.79 6.11 19.89
C ASP A 26 -15.60 7.15 21.00
N PRO A 27 -16.71 7.62 21.65
CA PRO A 27 -16.56 8.62 22.71
C PRO A 27 -15.63 8.19 23.83
N ASP A 28 -15.63 6.90 24.18
CA ASP A 28 -14.75 6.41 25.24
C ASP A 28 -13.29 6.53 24.86
N VAL A 29 -12.98 6.29 23.59
CA VAL A 29 -11.62 6.44 23.10
C VAL A 29 -11.24 7.92 23.07
N ILE A 30 -12.15 8.76 22.59
CA ILE A 30 -11.89 10.21 22.52
C ILE A 30 -11.63 10.77 23.91
N ALA A 31 -12.33 10.26 24.91
CA ALA A 31 -12.15 10.71 26.28
C ALA A 31 -10.77 10.31 26.83
N ASP A 32 -10.19 9.25 26.31
CA ASP A 32 -8.85 8.82 26.71
C ASP A 32 -7.84 9.42 25.73
N GLN A 33 -7.30 10.57 26.09
CA GLN A 33 -6.49 11.35 25.19
C GLN A 33 -5.26 10.60 24.66
N ALA A 34 -4.57 9.90 25.55
CA ALA A 34 -3.38 9.15 25.12
C ALA A 34 -3.73 8.06 24.13
N ARG A 35 -4.82 7.35 24.38
CA ARG A 35 -5.28 6.31 23.49
C ARG A 35 -5.73 6.89 22.14
N TYR A 36 -6.46 8.00 22.20
CA TYR A 36 -6.93 8.65 21.00
C TYR A 36 -5.78 9.09 20.12
N VAL A 37 -4.73 9.68 20.70
CA VAL A 37 -3.58 10.13 19.94
C VAL A 37 -2.88 8.95 19.27
N ARG A 38 -2.68 7.85 20.02
CA ARG A 38 -2.03 6.66 19.44
C ARG A 38 -2.84 6.09 18.27
N LEU A 39 -4.15 5.98 18.46
CA LEU A 39 -5.00 5.41 17.42
C LEU A 39 -5.10 6.33 16.22
N THR A 40 -5.10 7.64 16.42
CA THR A 40 -5.12 8.57 15.32
C THR A 40 -3.84 8.47 14.49
N ARG A 41 -2.69 8.30 15.15
CA ARG A 41 -1.44 8.10 14.43
C ARG A 41 -1.46 6.80 13.65
N GLU A 42 -1.95 5.74 14.27
CA GLU A 42 -2.06 4.46 13.59
C GLU A 42 -2.99 4.58 12.39
N TYR A 43 -4.07 5.30 12.53
CA TYR A 43 -5.01 5.51 11.44
C TYR A 43 -4.34 6.20 10.26
N LYS A 44 -3.57 7.25 10.51
CA LYS A 44 -2.88 7.97 9.44
C LYS A 44 -1.86 7.09 8.73
N ASP A 45 -1.11 6.30 9.50
CA ASP A 45 -0.14 5.39 8.91
C ASP A 45 -0.83 4.34 8.04
N LEU A 46 -1.94 3.77 8.53
CA LEU A 46 -2.67 2.78 7.78
C LEU A 46 -3.36 3.39 6.56
N GLU A 47 -3.84 4.63 6.68
CA GLU A 47 -4.46 5.31 5.56
C GLU A 47 -3.48 5.46 4.40
N ALA A 48 -2.25 5.86 4.71
CA ALA A 48 -1.21 5.98 3.69
C ALA A 48 -0.91 4.63 3.06
N LEU A 49 -0.85 3.58 3.88
CA LEU A 49 -0.62 2.22 3.36
C LEU A 49 -1.77 1.75 2.48
N MET A 50 -3.00 2.09 2.84
CA MET A 50 -4.14 1.71 2.02
C MET A 50 -4.14 2.43 0.68
N ALA A 51 -3.71 3.68 0.66
CA ALA A 51 -3.60 4.43 -0.59
C ALA A 51 -2.54 3.80 -1.51
N VAL A 52 -1.39 3.44 -0.94
CA VAL A 52 -0.33 2.79 -1.71
C VAL A 52 -0.80 1.41 -2.18
N ARG A 53 -1.53 0.69 -1.33
CA ARG A 53 -2.08 -0.61 -1.72
C ARG A 53 -2.93 -0.49 -2.99
N LYS A 54 -3.78 0.53 -3.04
CA LYS A 54 -4.64 0.72 -4.19
C LYS A 54 -3.83 0.94 -5.46
N THR A 55 -2.82 1.80 -5.37
CA THR A 55 -1.95 2.07 -6.51
C THR A 55 -1.18 0.83 -6.95
N TYR A 56 -0.65 0.10 -5.97
CA TYR A 56 0.13 -1.11 -6.26
C TYR A 56 -0.73 -2.17 -6.93
N ALA A 57 -1.92 -2.41 -6.39
CA ALA A 57 -2.84 -3.39 -6.97
C ALA A 57 -3.24 -2.99 -8.39
N ALA A 58 -3.47 -1.70 -8.62
CA ALA A 58 -3.82 -1.23 -9.96
C ALA A 58 -2.67 -1.44 -10.96
N LEU A 59 -1.44 -1.19 -10.52
CA LEU A 59 -0.28 -1.40 -11.39
C LEU A 59 -0.12 -2.88 -11.75
N LEU A 60 -0.29 -3.76 -10.77
CA LEU A 60 -0.20 -5.19 -11.03
C LEU A 60 -1.28 -5.64 -12.00
N LYS A 61 -2.49 -5.18 -11.80
CA LYS A 61 -3.60 -5.55 -12.67
C LYS A 61 -3.40 -5.01 -14.08
N ASN A 62 -2.99 -3.75 -14.21
CA ASN A 62 -2.77 -3.15 -15.52
C ASN A 62 -1.66 -3.88 -16.27
N ARG A 63 -0.59 -4.24 -15.56
CA ARG A 63 0.49 -4.99 -16.19
C ARG A 63 -0.01 -6.33 -16.71
N ASP A 64 -0.75 -7.06 -15.86
CA ASP A 64 -1.21 -8.39 -16.26
C ASP A 64 -2.23 -8.31 -17.38
N ASP A 65 -3.15 -7.35 -17.33
CA ASP A 65 -4.11 -7.16 -18.40
C ASP A 65 -3.42 -6.83 -19.72
N SER A 66 -2.41 -5.97 -19.68
CA SER A 66 -1.69 -5.58 -20.86
C SER A 66 -0.87 -6.74 -21.43
N LYS A 67 -0.29 -7.57 -20.57
CA LYS A 67 0.42 -8.77 -21.04
C LYS A 67 -0.54 -9.72 -21.75
N GLU A 68 -1.77 -9.84 -21.22
CA GLU A 68 -2.76 -10.68 -21.86
C GLU A 68 -3.11 -10.15 -23.25
N ILE A 69 -3.22 -8.83 -23.38
CA ILE A 69 -3.46 -8.22 -24.69
C ILE A 69 -2.32 -8.58 -25.65
N LEU A 70 -1.07 -8.52 -25.17
CA LEU A 70 0.06 -8.88 -26.03
C LEU A 70 -0.01 -10.32 -26.53
N LEU A 71 -0.57 -11.21 -25.71
CA LEU A 71 -0.67 -12.61 -26.09
C LEU A 71 -1.83 -12.88 -27.04
N ASN A 72 -2.93 -12.15 -26.89
CA ASN A 72 -4.17 -12.49 -27.56
C ASN A 72 -4.57 -11.54 -28.68
N GLU A 73 -4.02 -10.33 -28.70
CA GLU A 73 -4.39 -9.32 -29.68
C GLU A 73 -3.56 -9.48 -30.95
N SER A 74 -4.19 -9.27 -32.10
CA SER A 74 -3.48 -9.33 -33.38
C SER A 74 -3.25 -7.95 -33.99
N ASP A 75 -3.96 -6.92 -33.51
CA ASP A 75 -3.80 -5.55 -34.02
C ASP A 75 -2.47 -4.97 -33.51
N PRO A 76 -1.55 -4.61 -34.49
CA PRO A 76 -0.24 -4.09 -34.07
C PRO A 76 -0.31 -2.82 -33.23
N ASP A 77 -1.29 -1.96 -33.49
CA ASP A 77 -1.41 -0.71 -32.73
C ASP A 77 -1.81 -0.98 -31.30
N LEU A 78 -2.76 -1.89 -31.09
CA LEU A 78 -3.17 -2.25 -29.73
C LEU A 78 -2.06 -2.98 -28.99
N LYS A 79 -1.31 -3.82 -29.71
CA LYS A 79 -0.17 -4.49 -29.09
C LYS A 79 0.91 -3.51 -28.68
N GLU A 80 1.13 -2.48 -29.48
CA GLU A 80 2.12 -1.47 -29.14
C GLU A 80 1.71 -0.70 -27.89
N MET A 81 0.43 -0.32 -27.80
CA MET A 81 -0.07 0.34 -26.60
C MET A 81 0.08 -0.53 -25.37
N ALA A 82 -0.21 -1.83 -25.51
CA ALA A 82 -0.08 -2.76 -24.40
C ALA A 82 1.38 -2.92 -23.99
N ARG A 83 2.28 -2.94 -24.96
CA ARG A 83 3.71 -3.05 -24.67
C ARG A 83 4.20 -1.85 -23.89
N GLU A 84 3.75 -0.66 -24.28
CA GLU A 84 4.10 0.56 -23.55
C GLU A 84 3.55 0.55 -22.13
N GLU A 85 2.32 0.05 -21.97
CA GLU A 85 1.71 -0.02 -20.65
C GLU A 85 2.46 -1.00 -19.75
N VAL A 86 2.85 -2.15 -20.29
CA VAL A 86 3.64 -3.11 -19.53
C VAL A 86 4.96 -2.49 -19.09
N ALA A 87 5.63 -1.80 -20.00
CA ALA A 87 6.91 -1.17 -19.69
C ALA A 87 6.76 -0.12 -18.58
N GLU A 88 5.70 0.68 -18.66
CA GLU A 88 5.46 1.72 -17.68
C GLU A 88 5.18 1.10 -16.32
N CYS A 89 4.33 0.07 -16.27
CA CYS A 89 4.03 -0.60 -15.02
C CYS A 89 5.27 -1.23 -14.42
N GLU A 90 6.07 -1.88 -15.25
CA GLU A 90 7.28 -2.55 -14.76
C GLU A 90 8.33 -1.56 -14.29
N ARG A 91 8.31 -0.34 -14.84
CA ARG A 91 9.19 0.71 -14.35
C ARG A 91 8.75 1.23 -13.00
N ARG A 92 7.43 1.36 -12.79
CA ARG A 92 6.89 1.94 -11.56
C ARG A 92 6.80 0.94 -10.41
N LEU A 93 6.64 -0.35 -10.72
CA LEU A 93 6.45 -1.35 -9.67
C LEU A 93 7.60 -1.41 -8.67
N PRO A 94 8.88 -1.43 -9.10
CA PRO A 94 9.96 -1.46 -8.12
C PRO A 94 9.97 -0.23 -7.21
N GLU A 95 9.59 0.92 -7.74
CA GLU A 95 9.53 2.15 -6.94
C GLU A 95 8.47 2.03 -5.86
N ILE A 96 7.29 1.55 -6.24
CA ILE A 96 6.20 1.35 -5.29
C ILE A 96 6.55 0.28 -4.27
N GLU A 97 7.18 -0.80 -4.72
CA GLU A 97 7.57 -1.87 -3.82
C GLU A 97 8.55 -1.38 -2.77
N GLU A 98 9.50 -0.57 -3.18
CA GLU A 98 10.47 0.01 -2.25
C GLU A 98 9.76 0.93 -1.25
N GLN A 99 8.83 1.74 -1.75
CA GLN A 99 8.06 2.62 -0.90
C GLN A 99 7.26 1.82 0.13
N VAL A 100 6.61 0.74 -0.32
CA VAL A 100 5.84 -0.12 0.59
C VAL A 100 6.73 -0.71 1.66
N LYS A 101 7.89 -1.20 1.28
CA LYS A 101 8.82 -1.78 2.25
C LYS A 101 9.21 -0.77 3.32
N LEU A 102 9.49 0.46 2.91
CA LEU A 102 9.84 1.51 3.86
C LEU A 102 8.69 1.85 4.78
N MET A 103 7.47 1.87 4.24
CA MET A 103 6.29 2.19 5.04
C MET A 103 5.93 1.08 6.02
N LEU A 104 6.29 -0.16 5.70
CA LEU A 104 6.01 -1.29 6.57
C LEU A 104 7.02 -1.46 7.69
N VAL A 105 8.15 -0.77 7.62
CA VAL A 105 9.12 -0.80 8.71
C VAL A 105 8.49 -0.13 9.92
N PRO A 106 8.43 -0.81 11.06
CA PRO A 106 7.82 -0.22 12.25
C PRO A 106 8.59 1.02 12.70
N LYS A 107 7.83 2.06 13.02
CA LYS A 107 8.43 3.21 13.65
C LYS A 107 8.58 2.87 15.13
N ASP A 108 9.81 2.71 15.54
CA ASP A 108 10.11 2.24 16.88
C ASP A 108 10.32 3.42 17.81
N PRO A 109 9.44 3.63 18.79
CA PRO A 109 9.66 4.69 19.78
C PRO A 109 10.96 4.52 20.54
N GLU A 110 11.46 3.30 20.61
CA GLU A 110 12.73 3.04 21.27
C GLU A 110 13.89 3.78 20.60
N ASP A 111 13.83 3.90 19.28
CA ASP A 111 14.86 4.62 18.55
C ASP A 111 14.93 6.06 19.01
N ALA A 112 13.77 6.68 19.20
CA ALA A 112 13.73 8.05 19.66
C ALA A 112 14.31 8.16 21.08
N LYS A 113 14.00 7.21 21.92
CA LYS A 113 14.55 7.19 23.28
C LYS A 113 16.05 7.06 23.27
N ASN A 114 16.56 6.18 22.45
CA ASN A 114 17.99 5.96 22.34
C ASN A 114 18.70 7.21 21.85
N ALA A 115 18.08 7.90 20.93
CA ALA A 115 18.65 9.13 20.39
C ALA A 115 18.75 10.21 21.46
N ILE A 116 17.83 10.22 22.39
CA ILE A 116 17.85 11.19 23.49
C ILE A 116 19.00 10.94 24.44
N LEU A 117 19.30 9.70 24.63
CA LEU A 117 20.36 9.32 25.54
C LEU A 117 21.75 9.54 24.94
#